data_cabb3e6faaa9840a4d3f27ed1759e9df
#
_entry.id   cabb3e6faaa9840a4d3f27ed1759e9df
#
_cell.length_a   1.000
_cell.length_b   1.000
_cell.length_c   1.000
_cell.angle_alpha   90.00
_cell.angle_beta   90.00
_cell.angle_gamma   90.00
#
_symmetry.space_group_name_H-M   'P 1'
#
loop_
_entity.id
_entity.type
_entity.pdbx_description
1 polymer ?
#
loop_
_entity_poly.entity_id
_entity_poly.type
_entity_poly.pdbx_seq_one_letter_code
_entity_poly.pdbx_strand_id
1 'polypeptide(L)'
;LFWPFLISSIPLAYFGAQLRLSQTLFFLILGSGLMLSGGFLLLRYIRTTAQNREFSLINKLGLGGAIGFLAGVSGIGGGIFLSPTLNLLNWTNTRTVAALASLFILVNSIAGLIGLTVAGTFQLNESLIVQLVIAVMLGGSLGSYLSNKHFNLRFLGVLTAILVTYVGLRLLLMHGFGIRI
;
A
#
# COMPACT_ATOMS: atom_id res chain seq x y z
N LEU A 1 -20.13 3.95 -1.64
CA LEU A 1 -19.55 2.79 -0.93
C LEU A 1 -18.08 3.01 -0.56
N PHE A 2 -17.30 3.77 -1.33
CA PHE A 2 -15.85 3.99 -1.20
C PHE A 2 -15.48 5.27 -0.44
N TRP A 3 -16.34 6.27 -0.44
CA TRP A 3 -16.10 7.60 0.09
C TRP A 3 -15.57 7.66 1.53
N PRO A 4 -16.08 6.84 2.48
CA PRO A 4 -15.58 6.92 3.85
C PRO A 4 -14.10 6.60 3.97
N PHE A 5 -13.60 5.62 3.20
CA PHE A 5 -12.17 5.28 3.18
C PHE A 5 -11.32 6.44 2.65
N LEU A 6 -11.77 7.11 1.59
CA LEU A 6 -11.04 8.22 0.95
C LEU A 6 -11.07 9.48 1.80
N ILE A 7 -12.25 9.84 2.34
CA ILE A 7 -12.40 11.07 3.15
C ILE A 7 -11.49 11.05 4.38
N SER A 8 -11.38 9.90 5.05
CA SER A 8 -10.53 9.78 6.23
C SER A 8 -9.04 9.65 5.87
N SER A 9 -8.72 9.04 4.72
CA SER A 9 -7.33 8.78 4.36
C SER A 9 -6.60 10.02 3.85
N ILE A 10 -7.26 10.90 3.10
CA ILE A 10 -6.65 12.08 2.48
C ILE A 10 -5.97 13.00 3.52
N PRO A 11 -6.69 13.49 4.56
CA PRO A 11 -6.08 14.37 5.54
C PRO A 11 -4.97 13.65 6.32
N LEU A 12 -5.15 12.38 6.65
CA LEU A 12 -4.16 11.63 7.41
C LEU A 12 -2.93 11.28 6.58
N ALA A 13 -3.06 11.05 5.27
CA ALA A 13 -1.93 10.91 4.36
C ALA A 13 -1.14 12.23 4.23
N TYR A 14 -1.84 13.35 4.13
CA TYR A 14 -1.22 14.67 4.10
C TYR A 14 -0.40 14.94 5.37
N PHE A 15 -0.97 14.72 6.55
CA PHE A 15 -0.24 14.89 7.82
C PHE A 15 0.87 13.84 8.00
N GLY A 16 0.63 12.59 7.62
CA GLY A 16 1.64 11.54 7.67
C GLY A 16 2.88 11.88 6.85
N ALA A 17 2.70 12.46 5.66
CA ALA A 17 3.80 12.85 4.78
C ALA A 17 4.65 14.02 5.32
N GLN A 18 4.12 14.83 6.22
CA GLN A 18 4.88 15.92 6.84
C GLN A 18 5.75 15.48 8.02
N LEU A 19 5.55 14.24 8.51
CA LEU A 19 6.32 13.75 9.64
C LEU A 19 7.76 13.47 9.23
N ARG A 20 8.69 14.14 9.87
CA ARG A 20 10.13 13.87 9.71
C ARG A 20 10.51 12.74 10.65
N LEU A 21 10.41 11.51 10.16
CA LEU A 21 10.85 10.34 10.90
C LEU A 21 12.35 10.14 10.74
N SER A 22 12.99 9.59 11.78
CA SER A 22 14.34 9.07 11.62
C SER A 22 14.34 7.91 10.63
N GLN A 23 15.44 7.72 9.91
CA GLN A 23 15.55 6.67 8.91
C GLN A 23 15.22 5.28 9.48
N THR A 24 15.65 5.00 10.68
CA THR A 24 15.36 3.74 11.37
C THR A 24 13.86 3.56 11.64
N LEU A 25 13.20 4.58 12.21
CA LEU A 25 11.74 4.53 12.47
C LEU A 25 10.94 4.37 11.18
N PHE A 26 11.32 5.07 10.12
CA PHE A 26 10.69 4.95 8.81
C PHE A 26 10.73 3.50 8.31
N PHE A 27 11.92 2.87 8.30
CA PHE A 27 12.06 1.50 7.81
C PHE A 27 11.42 0.46 8.75
N LEU A 28 11.34 0.71 10.05
CA LEU A 28 10.62 -0.16 10.98
C LEU A 28 9.11 -0.12 10.74
N ILE A 29 8.53 1.07 10.57
CA ILE A 29 7.10 1.23 10.26
C ILE A 29 6.78 0.59 8.90
N LEU A 30 7.60 0.88 7.89
CA LEU A 30 7.44 0.32 6.56
C LEU A 30 7.56 -1.21 6.56
N GLY A 31 8.60 -1.74 7.16
CA GLY A 31 8.86 -3.18 7.23
C GLY A 31 7.78 -3.94 8.00
N SER A 32 7.33 -3.41 9.15
CA SER A 32 6.23 -4.02 9.91
C SER A 32 4.91 -3.99 9.14
N GLY A 33 4.59 -2.88 8.48
CA GLY A 33 3.40 -2.75 7.63
C GLY A 33 3.43 -3.72 6.45
N LEU A 34 4.57 -3.88 5.78
CA LEU A 34 4.75 -4.85 4.70
C LEU A 34 4.62 -6.28 5.19
N MET A 35 5.22 -6.63 6.34
CA MET A 35 5.07 -7.98 6.93
C MET A 35 3.62 -8.30 7.27
N LEU A 36 2.92 -7.38 7.92
CA LEU A 36 1.50 -7.55 8.23
C LEU A 36 0.67 -7.73 6.96
N SER A 37 0.92 -6.89 5.95
CA SER A 37 0.22 -6.92 4.67
C SER A 37 0.46 -8.24 3.92
N GLY A 38 1.72 -8.68 3.83
CA GLY A 38 2.11 -9.95 3.21
C GLY A 38 1.54 -11.15 3.96
N GLY A 39 1.60 -11.13 5.30
CA GLY A 39 1.00 -12.15 6.17
C GLY A 39 -0.52 -12.25 5.98
N PHE A 40 -1.22 -11.12 5.90
CA PHE A 40 -2.66 -11.07 5.63
C PHE A 40 -2.99 -11.64 4.26
N LEU A 41 -2.17 -11.34 3.26
CA LEU A 41 -2.37 -11.87 1.91
C LEU A 41 -2.16 -13.40 1.87
N LEU A 42 -1.17 -13.94 2.58
CA LEU A 42 -0.94 -15.39 2.70
C LEU A 42 -2.10 -16.07 3.44
N LEU A 43 -2.51 -15.53 4.57
CA LEU A 43 -3.62 -16.07 5.37
C LEU A 43 -4.93 -16.15 4.58
N ARG A 44 -5.18 -15.21 3.67
CA ARG A 44 -6.32 -15.23 2.79
C ARG A 44 -6.37 -16.46 1.89
N TYR A 45 -5.22 -16.90 1.35
CA TYR A 45 -5.18 -18.08 0.47
C TYR A 45 -5.38 -19.39 1.22
N ILE A 46 -5.19 -19.38 2.54
CA ILE A 46 -5.42 -20.54 3.41
C ILE A 46 -6.89 -20.59 3.89
N ARG A 47 -7.54 -19.41 4.05
CA ARG A 47 -8.92 -19.31 4.52
C ARG A 47 -9.89 -19.17 3.35
N THR A 48 -10.67 -20.22 3.09
CA THR A 48 -11.66 -20.32 1.99
C THR A 48 -13.04 -19.73 2.32
N THR A 49 -13.19 -18.88 3.31
CA THR A 49 -14.52 -18.39 3.74
C THR A 49 -14.90 -17.13 3.00
N ALA A 50 -15.68 -17.27 1.95
CA ALA A 50 -16.28 -16.16 1.21
C ALA A 50 -17.56 -15.69 1.90
N GLN A 51 -17.46 -14.85 2.90
CA GLN A 51 -18.61 -14.16 3.48
C GLN A 51 -18.37 -12.66 3.39
N ASN A 52 -19.13 -11.97 2.53
CA ASN A 52 -19.12 -10.52 2.44
C ASN A 52 -19.58 -9.92 3.77
N ARG A 53 -18.69 -9.24 4.47
CA ARG A 53 -19.02 -8.55 5.72
C ARG A 53 -19.29 -7.08 5.44
N GLU A 54 -20.44 -6.61 5.85
CA GLU A 54 -20.72 -5.18 5.85
C GLU A 54 -19.97 -4.51 7.00
N PHE A 55 -19.17 -3.51 6.67
CA PHE A 55 -18.46 -2.70 7.65
C PHE A 55 -19.30 -1.50 8.06
N SER A 56 -19.36 -1.25 9.37
CA SER A 56 -19.88 0.01 9.90
C SER A 56 -19.10 1.20 9.34
N LEU A 57 -19.76 2.34 9.25
CA LEU A 57 -19.14 3.59 8.79
C LEU A 57 -17.85 3.93 9.59
N ILE A 58 -17.90 3.71 10.91
CA ILE A 58 -16.77 3.95 11.82
C ILE A 58 -15.57 3.07 11.44
N ASN A 59 -15.81 1.79 11.13
CA ASN A 59 -14.73 0.87 10.74
C ASN A 59 -14.11 1.27 9.40
N LYS A 60 -14.91 1.75 8.44
CA LYS A 60 -14.42 2.27 7.16
C LYS A 60 -13.57 3.52 7.33
N LEU A 61 -14.02 4.47 8.15
CA LEU A 61 -13.27 5.68 8.47
C LEU A 61 -11.98 5.36 9.24
N GLY A 62 -12.04 4.49 10.24
CA GLY A 62 -10.87 4.08 11.02
C GLY A 62 -9.80 3.39 10.19
N LEU A 63 -10.20 2.39 9.38
CA LEU A 63 -9.28 1.68 8.48
C LEU A 63 -8.71 2.61 7.40
N GLY A 64 -9.57 3.41 6.76
CA GLY A 64 -9.14 4.37 5.74
C GLY A 64 -8.14 5.36 6.30
N GLY A 65 -8.41 5.91 7.48
CA GLY A 65 -7.54 6.86 8.15
C GLY A 65 -6.19 6.25 8.58
N ALA A 66 -6.20 5.09 9.23
CA ALA A 66 -4.98 4.41 9.66
C ALA A 66 -4.08 4.05 8.47
N ILE A 67 -4.67 3.49 7.41
CA ILE A 67 -3.92 3.13 6.20
C ILE A 67 -3.49 4.39 5.45
N GLY A 68 -4.32 5.45 5.41
CA GLY A 68 -3.95 6.74 4.84
C GLY A 68 -2.76 7.38 5.55
N PHE A 69 -2.73 7.34 6.87
CA PHE A 69 -1.59 7.82 7.65
C PHE A 69 -0.31 7.03 7.32
N LEU A 70 -0.39 5.70 7.32
CA LEU A 70 0.74 4.84 6.91
C LEU A 70 1.17 5.10 5.46
N ALA A 71 0.21 5.38 4.58
CA ALA A 71 0.46 5.76 3.18
C ALA A 71 1.27 7.05 3.07
N GLY A 72 0.90 8.07 3.83
CA GLY A 72 1.61 9.34 3.89
C GLY A 72 3.01 9.19 4.46
N VAL A 73 3.14 8.51 5.61
CA VAL A 73 4.44 8.25 6.26
C VAL A 73 5.38 7.45 5.37
N SER A 74 4.86 6.43 4.68
CA SER A 74 5.67 5.53 3.84
C SER A 74 5.91 6.03 2.42
N GLY A 75 5.10 6.99 1.94
CA GLY A 75 5.15 7.48 0.56
C GLY A 75 4.69 6.46 -0.50
N ILE A 76 4.08 5.33 -0.11
CA ILE A 76 3.70 4.22 -1.03
C ILE A 76 2.24 4.35 -1.52
N GLY A 77 1.49 5.37 -1.08
CA GLY A 77 0.09 5.56 -1.49
C GLY A 77 -0.92 4.61 -0.85
N GLY A 78 -0.50 3.70 0.05
CA GLY A 78 -1.35 2.89 0.94
C GLY A 78 -2.07 1.69 0.33
N GLY A 79 -2.10 1.53 -0.99
CA GLY A 79 -2.81 0.42 -1.63
C GLY A 79 -2.24 -0.96 -1.30
N ILE A 80 -0.93 -1.03 -1.02
CA ILE A 80 -0.25 -2.25 -0.59
C ILE A 80 -0.73 -2.73 0.79
N PHE A 81 -1.25 -1.84 1.61
CA PHE A 81 -1.85 -2.15 2.91
C PHE A 81 -3.35 -2.37 2.81
N LEU A 82 -4.06 -1.55 2.01
CA LEU A 82 -5.52 -1.58 1.88
C LEU A 82 -6.01 -2.88 1.24
N SER A 83 -5.41 -3.27 0.12
CA SER A 83 -5.87 -4.43 -0.65
C SER A 83 -5.80 -5.73 0.15
N PRO A 84 -4.68 -6.12 0.79
CA PRO A 84 -4.63 -7.32 1.62
C PRO A 84 -5.58 -7.27 2.82
N THR A 85 -5.69 -6.12 3.48
CA THR A 85 -6.55 -5.94 4.65
C THR A 85 -8.02 -6.14 4.29
N LEU A 86 -8.53 -5.48 3.26
CA LEU A 86 -9.92 -5.61 2.82
C LEU A 86 -10.23 -7.01 2.28
N ASN A 87 -9.27 -7.61 1.60
CA ASN A 87 -9.38 -8.98 1.12
C ASN A 87 -9.42 -10.01 2.26
N LEU A 88 -8.59 -9.83 3.32
CA LEU A 88 -8.62 -10.70 4.49
C LEU A 88 -9.94 -10.58 5.25
N LEU A 89 -10.44 -9.36 5.36
CA LEU A 89 -11.70 -9.07 6.04
C LEU A 89 -12.95 -9.48 5.22
N ASN A 90 -12.74 -9.99 4.00
CA ASN A 90 -13.82 -10.37 3.07
C ASN A 90 -14.87 -9.27 2.88
N TRP A 91 -14.40 -8.01 2.75
CA TRP A 91 -15.31 -6.87 2.64
C TRP A 91 -16.15 -6.89 1.36
N THR A 92 -15.52 -7.25 0.24
CA THR A 92 -16.19 -7.37 -1.05
C THR A 92 -15.34 -8.22 -2.01
N ASN A 93 -15.78 -8.33 -3.26
CA ASN A 93 -15.03 -9.09 -4.26
C ASN A 93 -13.65 -8.46 -4.57
N THR A 94 -12.70 -9.28 -4.98
CA THR A 94 -11.30 -8.89 -5.22
C THR A 94 -11.16 -7.80 -6.28
N ARG A 95 -12.01 -7.79 -7.31
CA ARG A 95 -11.96 -6.77 -8.37
C ARG A 95 -12.33 -5.40 -7.82
N THR A 96 -13.37 -5.33 -7.00
CA THR A 96 -13.80 -4.09 -6.34
C THR A 96 -12.74 -3.59 -5.35
N VAL A 97 -12.10 -4.51 -4.59
CA VAL A 97 -10.99 -4.15 -3.71
C VAL A 97 -9.80 -3.59 -4.50
N ALA A 98 -9.47 -4.20 -5.65
CA ALA A 98 -8.38 -3.70 -6.50
C ALA A 98 -8.69 -2.31 -7.09
N ALA A 99 -9.92 -2.09 -7.55
CA ALA A 99 -10.36 -0.78 -8.04
C ALA A 99 -10.34 0.29 -6.94
N LEU A 100 -10.77 -0.05 -5.73
CA LEU A 100 -10.65 0.84 -4.57
C LEU A 100 -9.19 1.14 -4.23
N ALA A 101 -8.34 0.12 -4.21
CA ALA A 101 -6.92 0.27 -3.90
C ALA A 101 -6.21 1.19 -4.91
N SER A 102 -6.50 1.07 -6.21
CA SER A 102 -5.90 1.95 -7.22
C SER A 102 -6.33 3.41 -7.07
N LEU A 103 -7.61 3.67 -6.80
CA LEU A 103 -8.11 5.00 -6.50
C LEU A 103 -7.51 5.55 -5.19
N PHE A 104 -7.41 4.70 -4.17
CA PHE A 104 -6.82 5.03 -2.88
C PHE A 104 -5.34 5.42 -3.01
N ILE A 105 -4.56 4.68 -3.82
CA ILE A 105 -3.17 5.01 -4.13
C ILE A 105 -3.09 6.38 -4.78
N LEU A 106 -3.89 6.63 -5.82
CA LEU A 106 -3.87 7.90 -6.56
C LEU A 106 -4.10 9.09 -5.64
N VAL A 107 -5.19 9.04 -4.87
CA VAL A 107 -5.63 10.17 -4.03
C VAL A 107 -4.64 10.41 -2.87
N ASN A 108 -4.19 9.35 -2.21
CA ASN A 108 -3.23 9.48 -1.11
C ASN A 108 -1.82 9.84 -1.59
N SER A 109 -1.41 9.44 -2.79
CA SER A 109 -0.15 9.89 -3.39
C SER A 109 -0.18 11.39 -3.69
N ILE A 110 -1.28 11.92 -4.20
CA ILE A 110 -1.46 13.36 -4.41
C ILE A 110 -1.43 14.10 -3.06
N ALA A 111 -2.18 13.63 -2.07
CA ALA A 111 -2.20 14.23 -0.74
C ALA A 111 -0.83 14.20 -0.06
N GLY A 112 -0.11 13.09 -0.18
CA GLY A 112 1.25 12.93 0.33
C GLY A 112 2.25 13.85 -0.35
N LEU A 113 2.19 13.98 -1.69
CA LEU A 113 3.04 14.91 -2.43
C LEU A 113 2.81 16.36 -2.00
N ILE A 114 1.55 16.78 -1.84
CA ILE A 114 1.21 18.11 -1.32
C ILE A 114 1.77 18.25 0.10
N GLY A 115 1.65 17.23 0.97
CA GLY A 115 2.21 17.26 2.31
C GLY A 115 3.73 17.43 2.32
N LEU A 116 4.46 16.71 1.47
CA LEU A 116 5.92 16.80 1.32
C LEU A 116 6.35 18.16 0.78
N THR A 117 5.64 18.75 -0.18
CA THR A 117 5.95 20.08 -0.72
C THR A 117 5.75 21.17 0.34
N VAL A 118 4.65 21.10 1.10
CA VAL A 118 4.40 22.05 2.20
C VAL A 118 5.43 21.91 3.32
N ALA A 119 5.90 20.70 3.62
CA ALA A 119 6.96 20.45 4.58
C ALA A 119 8.35 20.92 4.12
N GLY A 120 8.51 21.33 2.85
CA GLY A 120 9.77 21.77 2.26
C GLY A 120 10.81 20.66 2.15
N THR A 121 10.38 19.39 2.18
CA THR A 121 11.25 18.21 2.09
C THR A 121 11.31 17.61 0.70
N PHE A 122 10.45 18.08 -0.20
CA PHE A 122 10.32 17.56 -1.55
C PHE A 122 11.38 18.18 -2.48
N GLN A 123 12.37 17.37 -2.89
CA GLN A 123 13.36 17.75 -3.88
C GLN A 123 13.08 17.01 -5.19
N LEU A 124 12.77 17.76 -6.23
CA LEU A 124 12.52 17.24 -7.56
C LEU A 124 13.85 17.13 -8.33
N ASN A 125 14.19 15.92 -8.75
CA ASN A 125 15.17 15.70 -9.81
C ASN A 125 14.37 15.41 -11.09
N GLU A 126 14.25 16.41 -11.97
CA GLU A 126 13.40 16.35 -13.18
C GLU A 126 13.75 15.17 -14.08
N SER A 127 15.04 14.90 -14.29
CA SER A 127 15.47 13.80 -15.15
C SER A 127 15.09 12.43 -14.59
N LEU A 128 15.13 12.28 -13.26
CA LEU A 128 14.74 11.05 -12.57
C LEU A 128 13.23 10.81 -12.65
N ILE A 129 12.44 11.88 -12.54
CA ILE A 129 10.97 11.79 -12.66
C ILE A 129 10.56 11.30 -14.02
N VAL A 130 11.12 11.87 -15.10
CA VAL A 130 10.80 11.45 -16.47
C VAL A 130 11.15 9.99 -16.69
N GLN A 131 12.32 9.53 -16.24
CA GLN A 131 12.73 8.13 -16.33
C GLN A 131 11.77 7.21 -15.56
N LEU A 132 11.38 7.58 -14.33
CA LEU A 132 10.45 6.81 -13.52
C LEU A 132 9.05 6.73 -14.15
N VAL A 133 8.53 7.83 -14.69
CA VAL A 133 7.24 7.86 -15.39
C VAL A 133 7.25 6.90 -16.58
N ILE A 134 8.29 6.96 -17.42
CA ILE A 134 8.43 6.06 -18.58
C ILE A 134 8.52 4.61 -18.09
N ALA A 135 9.35 4.32 -17.10
CA ALA A 135 9.51 2.97 -16.56
C ALA A 135 8.20 2.42 -16.00
N VAL A 136 7.42 3.23 -15.25
CA VAL A 136 6.13 2.83 -14.70
C VAL A 136 5.08 2.61 -15.80
N MET A 137 5.04 3.47 -16.81
CA MET A 137 4.11 3.31 -17.93
C MET A 137 4.41 2.03 -18.73
N LEU A 138 5.68 1.78 -19.07
CA LEU A 138 6.08 0.58 -19.80
C LEU A 138 5.90 -0.68 -18.94
N GLY A 139 6.42 -0.68 -17.70
CA GLY A 139 6.32 -1.81 -16.80
C GLY A 139 4.88 -2.13 -16.39
N GLY A 140 4.08 -1.11 -16.13
CA GLY A 140 2.66 -1.26 -15.78
C GLY A 140 1.84 -1.81 -16.94
N SER A 141 2.04 -1.31 -18.15
CA SER A 141 1.36 -1.79 -19.36
C SER A 141 1.72 -3.24 -19.68
N LEU A 142 3.02 -3.56 -19.67
CA LEU A 142 3.52 -4.92 -19.89
C LEU A 142 3.04 -5.88 -18.80
N GLY A 143 3.13 -5.48 -17.52
CA GLY A 143 2.68 -6.28 -16.39
C GLY A 143 1.18 -6.56 -16.43
N SER A 144 0.37 -5.57 -16.78
CA SER A 144 -1.08 -5.72 -16.93
C SER A 144 -1.43 -6.66 -18.10
N TYR A 145 -0.75 -6.51 -19.22
CA TYR A 145 -0.95 -7.39 -20.39
C TYR A 145 -0.60 -8.85 -20.07
N LEU A 146 0.57 -9.10 -19.48
CA LEU A 146 1.02 -10.43 -19.10
C LEU A 146 0.12 -11.06 -18.02
N SER A 147 -0.29 -10.28 -17.02
CA SER A 147 -1.18 -10.73 -15.96
C SER A 147 -2.52 -11.21 -16.49
N ASN A 148 -3.13 -10.48 -17.42
CA ASN A 148 -4.43 -10.84 -17.97
C ASN A 148 -4.40 -12.07 -18.90
N LYS A 149 -3.28 -12.31 -19.59
CA LYS A 149 -3.18 -13.34 -20.64
C LYS A 149 -2.61 -14.66 -20.15
N HIS A 150 -1.67 -14.65 -19.20
CA HIS A 150 -0.84 -15.82 -18.91
C HIS A 150 -0.85 -16.28 -17.44
N PHE A 151 -1.31 -15.46 -16.50
CA PHE A 151 -1.17 -15.78 -15.08
C PHE A 151 -2.49 -15.94 -14.35
N ASN A 152 -2.57 -16.98 -13.51
CA ASN A 152 -3.68 -17.14 -12.59
C ASN A 152 -3.57 -16.10 -11.45
N LEU A 153 -4.69 -15.46 -11.11
CA LEU A 153 -4.78 -14.47 -10.03
C LEU A 153 -4.26 -15.00 -8.67
N ARG A 154 -4.42 -16.31 -8.42
CA ARG A 154 -3.88 -16.94 -7.21
C ARG A 154 -2.35 -16.96 -7.22
N PHE A 155 -1.75 -17.33 -8.33
CA PHE A 155 -0.28 -17.37 -8.47
C PHE A 155 0.34 -15.99 -8.26
N LEU A 156 -0.22 -14.96 -8.91
CA LEU A 156 0.22 -13.57 -8.75
C LEU A 156 0.09 -13.10 -7.29
N GLY A 157 -1.04 -13.44 -6.66
CA GLY A 157 -1.26 -13.05 -5.27
C GLY A 157 -0.29 -13.71 -4.29
N VAL A 158 0.02 -14.99 -4.48
CA VAL A 158 1.01 -15.71 -3.64
C VAL A 158 2.41 -15.16 -3.88
N LEU A 159 2.79 -14.92 -5.14
CA LEU A 159 4.09 -14.34 -5.48
C LEU A 159 4.26 -12.95 -4.85
N THR A 160 3.24 -12.11 -4.96
CA THR A 160 3.22 -10.77 -4.32
C THR A 160 3.33 -10.88 -2.80
N ALA A 161 2.59 -11.81 -2.19
CA ALA A 161 2.64 -12.02 -0.74
C ALA A 161 4.03 -12.43 -0.26
N ILE A 162 4.69 -13.35 -0.97
CA ILE A 162 6.06 -13.79 -0.66
C ILE A 162 7.04 -12.62 -0.78
N LEU A 163 6.98 -11.87 -1.89
CA LEU A 163 7.86 -10.74 -2.14
C LEU A 163 7.68 -9.65 -1.07
N VAL A 164 6.44 -9.27 -0.76
CA VAL A 164 6.13 -8.23 0.23
C VAL A 164 6.58 -8.66 1.64
N THR A 165 6.36 -9.93 2.00
CA THR A 165 6.80 -10.48 3.28
C THR A 165 8.32 -10.52 3.36
N TYR A 166 9.01 -10.95 2.30
CA TYR A 166 10.47 -10.98 2.23
C TYR A 166 11.08 -9.59 2.38
N VAL A 167 10.58 -8.60 1.64
CA VAL A 167 11.05 -7.21 1.73
C VAL A 167 10.79 -6.64 3.11
N GLY A 168 9.60 -6.87 3.67
CA GLY A 168 9.25 -6.43 5.02
C GLY A 168 10.18 -7.02 6.09
N LEU A 169 10.43 -8.33 6.01
CA LEU A 169 11.36 -9.01 6.91
C LEU A 169 12.78 -8.47 6.78
N ARG A 170 13.28 -8.31 5.56
CA ARG A 170 14.61 -7.77 5.29
C ARG A 170 14.78 -6.36 5.88
N LEU A 171 13.80 -5.48 5.70
CA LEU A 171 13.84 -4.12 6.26
C LEU A 171 13.89 -4.13 7.79
N LEU A 172 13.09 -5.00 8.43
CA LEU A 172 13.10 -5.13 9.89
C LEU A 172 14.42 -5.67 10.41
N LEU A 173 15.02 -6.68 9.75
CA LEU A 173 16.30 -7.25 10.16
C LEU A 173 17.44 -6.25 9.99
N MET A 174 17.49 -5.53 8.87
CA MET A 174 18.55 -4.55 8.60
C MET A 174 18.50 -3.34 9.54
N HIS A 175 17.31 -2.79 9.80
CA HIS A 175 17.17 -1.54 10.55
C HIS A 175 16.73 -1.73 12.00
N GLY A 176 16.14 -2.88 12.35
CA GLY A 176 15.78 -3.24 13.72
C GLY A 176 16.88 -3.95 14.48
N PHE A 177 17.53 -4.91 13.83
CA PHE A 177 18.55 -5.75 14.46
C PHE A 177 19.98 -5.52 13.93
N GLY A 178 20.16 -4.62 12.97
CA GLY A 178 21.47 -4.32 12.40
C GLY A 178 22.09 -5.47 11.58
N ILE A 179 21.31 -6.50 11.26
CA ILE A 179 21.78 -7.68 10.53
C ILE A 179 21.79 -7.34 9.03
N ARG A 180 22.97 -7.25 8.44
CA ARG A 180 23.13 -7.12 6.98
C ARG A 180 23.01 -8.51 6.35
N ILE A 181 21.88 -8.75 5.67
CA ILE A 181 21.62 -9.95 4.85
C ILE A 181 21.73 -9.55 3.37
#